data_df0d24c142cfcbf04bb3b171523dc414
#
_entry.id   df0d24c142cfcbf04bb3b171523dc414
#
_cell.length_a   1.000
_cell.length_b   1.000
_cell.length_c   1.000
_cell.angle_alpha   90.00
_cell.angle_beta   90.00
_cell.angle_gamma   90.00
#
_symmetry.space_group_name_H-M   'P 1'
#
loop_
_entity.id
_entity.type
_entity.pdbx_description
1 polymer ?
#
loop_
_entity_poly.entity_id
_entity_poly.type
_entity_poly.pdbx_seq_one_letter_code
_entity_poly.pdbx_strand_id
1 'polypeptide(L)'
;MCIRDRGSAGSSVYAASKAFVSGITRSLVSELSPYNIRINAISPGTITTKFHEQYSSPEKLEATRLKIPMKRLGSAEDCVGPIIFLSSQTMSGYITGQILEVNGGQFIS
;
A
#
# COMPACT_ATOMS: atom_id res chain seq x y z
N MET A 1 -2.71 1.82 -11.45
CA MET A 1 -2.00 3.04 -11.15
C MET A 1 -2.62 3.72 -9.96
N CYS A 2 -1.80 4.05 -9.02
CA CYS A 2 -2.24 4.61 -7.75
C CYS A 2 -2.69 6.07 -7.95
N ILE A 3 -3.76 6.49 -7.29
CA ILE A 3 -4.21 7.89 -7.22
C ILE A 3 -3.06 8.81 -6.79
N ARG A 4 -2.16 8.30 -5.95
CA ARG A 4 -0.94 8.96 -5.51
C ARG A 4 -0.07 9.47 -6.67
N ASP A 5 0.05 8.70 -7.74
CA ASP A 5 1.03 8.95 -8.79
C ASP A 5 0.45 9.77 -9.97
N ARG A 6 -0.86 9.72 -10.17
CA ARG A 6 -1.54 10.45 -11.26
C ARG A 6 -2.50 11.51 -10.79
N GLY A 7 -2.82 11.51 -9.50
CA GLY A 7 -3.90 12.32 -8.98
C GLY A 7 -5.28 11.81 -9.42
N SER A 8 -6.29 12.39 -8.86
CA SER A 8 -7.69 12.15 -9.20
C SER A 8 -8.50 13.40 -8.89
N ALA A 9 -9.32 13.82 -9.82
CA ALA A 9 -10.22 14.95 -9.60
C ALA A 9 -11.08 14.69 -8.35
N GLY A 10 -11.17 15.68 -7.47
CA GLY A 10 -11.92 15.58 -6.20
C GLY A 10 -11.22 14.80 -5.09
N SER A 11 -9.99 14.30 -5.30
CA SER A 11 -9.23 13.51 -4.33
C SER A 11 -7.84 14.07 -4.03
N SER A 12 -7.63 15.37 -4.24
CA SER A 12 -6.30 16.00 -4.12
C SER A 12 -5.68 15.84 -2.73
N VAL A 13 -6.45 16.07 -1.67
CA VAL A 13 -5.98 15.94 -0.28
C VAL A 13 -5.65 14.47 0.02
N TYR A 14 -6.48 13.54 -0.41
CA TYR A 14 -6.22 12.11 -0.25
C TYR A 14 -4.93 11.70 -0.99
N ALA A 15 -4.78 12.10 -2.25
CA ALA A 15 -3.59 11.80 -3.05
C ALA A 15 -2.32 12.39 -2.40
N ALA A 16 -2.39 13.63 -1.91
CA ALA A 16 -1.30 14.28 -1.19
C ALA A 16 -0.93 13.54 0.10
N SER A 17 -1.91 13.10 0.88
CA SER A 17 -1.67 12.33 2.11
C SER A 17 -0.98 10.99 1.84
N LYS A 18 -1.34 10.32 0.76
CA LYS A 18 -0.71 9.06 0.35
C LYS A 18 0.71 9.27 -0.19
N ALA A 19 0.93 10.35 -0.94
CA ALA A 19 2.27 10.74 -1.39
C ALA A 19 3.18 11.09 -0.21
N PHE A 20 2.65 11.76 0.81
CA PHE A 20 3.35 12.07 2.05
C PHE A 20 3.89 10.81 2.73
N VAL A 21 3.08 9.77 2.89
CA VAL A 21 3.51 8.50 3.51
C VAL A 21 4.71 7.90 2.77
N SER A 22 4.69 7.91 1.45
CA SER A 22 5.80 7.41 0.62
C SER A 22 7.05 8.27 0.77
N GLY A 23 6.89 9.59 0.77
CA GLY A 23 7.99 10.55 0.93
C GLY A 23 8.65 10.44 2.28
N ILE A 24 7.88 10.44 3.36
CA ILE A 24 8.40 10.37 4.72
C ILE A 24 9.08 9.03 5.01
N THR A 25 8.55 7.92 4.49
CA THR A 25 9.16 6.60 4.62
C THR A 25 10.59 6.59 4.10
N ARG A 26 10.82 7.19 2.94
CA ARG A 26 12.17 7.26 2.34
C ARG A 26 13.06 8.28 3.04
N SER A 27 12.52 9.44 3.40
CA SER A 27 13.30 10.54 4.00
C SER A 27 13.82 10.18 5.39
N LEU A 28 13.04 9.48 6.20
CA LEU A 28 13.41 9.09 7.55
C LEU A 28 14.49 8.01 7.62
N VAL A 29 14.82 7.34 6.53
CA VAL A 29 15.85 6.27 6.52
C VAL A 29 17.17 6.79 7.07
N SER A 30 17.65 7.91 6.53
CA SER A 30 18.93 8.49 6.95
C SER A 30 18.92 9.02 8.39
N GLU A 31 17.77 9.48 8.87
CA GLU A 31 17.62 9.97 10.23
C GLU A 31 17.52 8.84 11.26
N LEU A 32 16.86 7.74 10.91
CA LEU A 32 16.58 6.64 11.83
C LEU A 32 17.62 5.53 11.83
N SER A 33 18.32 5.33 10.71
CA SER A 33 19.33 4.27 10.58
C SER A 33 20.46 4.37 11.61
N PRO A 34 20.97 5.55 12.00
CA PRO A 34 21.97 5.66 13.05
C PRO A 34 21.51 5.12 14.42
N TYR A 35 20.20 5.07 14.63
CA TYR A 35 19.60 4.53 15.85
C TYR A 35 19.17 3.06 15.71
N ASN A 36 19.58 2.39 14.61
CA ASN A 36 19.19 1.03 14.30
C ASN A 36 17.67 0.84 14.18
N ILE A 37 16.99 1.86 13.68
CA ILE A 37 15.55 1.82 13.42
C ILE A 37 15.34 1.73 11.92
N ARG A 38 14.61 0.71 11.49
CA ARG A 38 14.16 0.53 10.11
C ARG A 38 12.77 1.15 9.93
N ILE A 39 12.53 1.72 8.77
CA ILE A 39 11.23 2.24 8.38
C ILE A 39 10.87 1.70 7.00
N ASN A 40 9.72 1.05 6.91
CA ASN A 40 9.16 0.54 5.66
C ASN A 40 7.66 0.80 5.65
N ALA A 41 7.05 0.66 4.50
CA ALA A 41 5.61 0.80 4.34
C ALA A 41 5.07 -0.34 3.46
N ILE A 42 3.79 -0.64 3.60
CA ILE A 42 3.04 -1.43 2.62
C ILE A 42 2.12 -0.51 1.82
N SER A 43 1.88 -0.87 0.58
CA SER A 43 0.95 -0.18 -0.33
C SER A 43 -0.12 -1.17 -0.77
N PRO A 44 -1.22 -1.31 -0.01
CA PRO A 44 -2.31 -2.19 -0.39
C PRO A 44 -3.02 -1.70 -1.65
N GLY A 45 -3.44 -2.62 -2.49
CA GLY A 45 -4.36 -2.34 -3.58
C GLY A 45 -5.79 -2.18 -3.08
N THR A 46 -6.75 -2.66 -3.86
CA THR A 46 -8.16 -2.65 -3.46
C THR A 46 -8.42 -3.79 -2.48
N ILE A 47 -8.57 -3.44 -1.22
CA ILE A 47 -8.83 -4.38 -0.13
C ILE A 47 -10.32 -4.31 0.23
N THR A 48 -10.97 -5.46 0.32
CA THR A 48 -12.36 -5.56 0.77
C THR A 48 -12.46 -5.17 2.24
N THR A 49 -13.16 -4.07 2.52
CA THR A 49 -13.36 -3.55 3.85
C THR A 49 -14.79 -3.04 3.98
N LYS A 50 -15.25 -2.81 5.21
CA LYS A 50 -16.56 -2.18 5.46
C LYS A 50 -16.72 -0.84 4.74
N PHE A 51 -15.63 -0.11 4.52
CA PHE A 51 -15.65 1.12 3.74
C PHE A 51 -16.10 0.86 2.29
N HIS A 52 -15.56 -0.15 1.64
CA HIS A 52 -15.98 -0.51 0.27
C HIS A 52 -17.39 -1.05 0.21
N GLU A 53 -17.83 -1.80 1.22
CA GLU A 53 -19.22 -2.28 1.31
C GLU A 53 -20.19 -1.10 1.41
N GLN A 54 -19.81 -0.04 2.12
CA GLN A 54 -20.67 1.13 2.35
C GLN A 54 -20.62 2.15 1.21
N TYR A 55 -19.47 2.36 0.56
CA TYR A 55 -19.24 3.47 -0.39
C TYR A 55 -18.97 3.03 -1.83
N SER A 56 -18.90 1.76 -2.12
CA SER A 56 -18.66 1.23 -3.45
C SER A 56 -19.79 0.30 -3.89
N SER A 57 -20.28 0.49 -5.12
CA SER A 57 -21.30 -0.41 -5.66
C SER A 57 -20.70 -1.79 -5.99
N PRO A 58 -21.51 -2.88 -5.95
CA PRO A 58 -21.06 -4.21 -6.39
C PRO A 58 -20.51 -4.22 -7.82
N GLU A 59 -21.11 -3.46 -8.74
CA GLU A 59 -20.67 -3.35 -10.13
C GLU A 59 -19.28 -2.69 -10.23
N LYS A 60 -19.02 -1.67 -9.41
CA LYS A 60 -17.76 -0.96 -9.37
C LYS A 60 -16.63 -1.84 -8.83
N LEU A 61 -16.92 -2.63 -7.79
CA LEU A 61 -15.98 -3.60 -7.22
C LEU A 61 -15.68 -4.73 -8.20
N GLU A 62 -16.69 -5.23 -8.93
CA GLU A 62 -16.51 -6.26 -9.97
C GLU A 62 -15.66 -5.73 -11.13
N ALA A 63 -15.92 -4.51 -11.60
CA ALA A 63 -15.11 -3.88 -12.64
C ALA A 63 -13.64 -3.72 -12.19
N THR A 64 -13.41 -3.39 -10.93
CA THR A 64 -12.07 -3.32 -10.35
C THR A 64 -11.40 -4.69 -10.30
N ARG A 65 -12.12 -5.71 -9.82
CA ARG A 65 -11.65 -7.09 -9.75
C ARG A 65 -11.16 -7.60 -11.10
N LEU A 66 -11.90 -7.32 -12.16
CA LEU A 66 -11.55 -7.75 -13.52
C LEU A 66 -10.26 -7.12 -14.04
N LYS A 67 -9.92 -5.93 -13.56
CA LYS A 67 -8.68 -5.23 -13.94
C LYS A 67 -7.45 -5.71 -13.16
N ILE A 68 -7.64 -6.35 -12.01
CA ILE A 68 -6.54 -6.89 -11.22
C ILE A 68 -6.02 -8.17 -11.90
N PRO A 69 -4.70 -8.29 -12.14
CA PRO A 69 -4.14 -9.50 -12.76
C PRO A 69 -4.49 -10.80 -12.03
N MET A 70 -4.44 -10.81 -10.69
CA MET A 70 -4.84 -11.97 -9.89
C MET A 70 -6.34 -12.23 -9.84
N LYS A 71 -7.17 -11.37 -10.49
CA LYS A 71 -8.62 -11.55 -10.64
C LYS A 71 -9.40 -11.68 -9.33
N ARG A 72 -8.88 -11.11 -8.27
CA ARG A 72 -9.57 -11.00 -6.98
C ARG A 72 -9.25 -9.69 -6.29
N LEU A 73 -10.15 -9.24 -5.43
CA LEU A 73 -9.87 -8.17 -4.47
C LEU A 73 -8.98 -8.74 -3.35
N GLY A 74 -8.20 -7.87 -2.74
CA GLY A 74 -7.45 -8.24 -1.55
C GLY A 74 -8.34 -8.30 -0.31
N SER A 75 -7.83 -8.95 0.73
CA SER A 75 -8.42 -8.98 2.06
C SER A 75 -7.45 -8.38 3.09
N ALA A 76 -7.93 -8.08 4.29
CA ALA A 76 -7.06 -7.62 5.37
C ALA A 76 -5.96 -8.64 5.69
N GLU A 77 -6.26 -9.93 5.58
CA GLU A 77 -5.33 -11.04 5.79
C GLU A 77 -4.17 -11.03 4.80
N ASP A 78 -4.38 -10.57 3.57
CA ASP A 78 -3.30 -10.42 2.57
C ASP A 78 -2.22 -9.43 3.02
N CYS A 79 -2.54 -8.52 3.92
CA CYS A 79 -1.59 -7.53 4.46
C CYS A 79 -0.83 -8.02 5.69
N VAL A 80 -1.29 -9.08 6.36
CA VAL A 80 -0.69 -9.59 7.62
C VAL A 80 0.72 -10.09 7.40
N GLY A 81 0.92 -10.97 6.43
CA GLY A 81 2.25 -11.51 6.12
C GLY A 81 3.28 -10.44 5.80
N PRO A 82 3.00 -9.52 4.88
CA PRO A 82 3.88 -8.38 4.57
C PRO A 82 4.24 -7.53 5.79
N ILE A 83 3.29 -7.23 6.67
CA ILE A 83 3.54 -6.45 7.89
C ILE A 83 4.46 -7.21 8.84
N ILE A 84 4.17 -8.48 9.10
CA ILE A 84 5.01 -9.34 9.95
C ILE A 84 6.42 -9.46 9.38
N PHE A 85 6.54 -9.71 8.08
CA PHE A 85 7.81 -9.81 7.39
C PHE A 85 8.66 -8.54 7.57
N LEU A 86 8.10 -7.38 7.28
CA LEU A 86 8.81 -6.09 7.41
C LEU A 86 9.13 -5.74 8.87
N SER A 87 8.34 -6.22 9.82
CA SER A 87 8.56 -6.00 11.25
C SER A 87 9.63 -6.92 11.85
N SER A 88 9.96 -8.01 11.20
CA SER A 88 10.89 -9.00 11.71
C SER A 88 12.34 -8.64 11.40
N GLN A 89 13.15 -8.44 12.44
CA GLN A 89 14.57 -8.22 12.29
C GLN A 89 15.28 -9.44 11.65
N THR A 90 14.83 -10.63 11.97
CA THR A 90 15.40 -11.87 11.40
C THR A 90 15.11 -12.02 9.92
N MET A 91 13.87 -11.70 9.48
CA MET A 91 13.45 -11.89 8.09
C MET A 91 13.79 -10.70 7.19
N SER A 92 13.83 -9.49 7.72
CA SER A 92 13.97 -8.27 6.92
C SER A 92 14.96 -7.25 7.52
N GLY A 93 15.93 -7.71 8.30
CA GLY A 93 16.86 -6.83 9.03
C GLY A 93 17.72 -5.91 8.17
N TYR A 94 17.88 -6.20 6.87
CA TYR A 94 18.63 -5.38 5.93
C TYR A 94 17.73 -4.61 4.95
N ILE A 95 16.42 -4.53 5.25
CA ILE A 95 15.42 -3.83 4.43
C ILE A 95 14.96 -2.60 5.18
N THR A 96 15.16 -1.41 4.59
CA THR A 96 14.64 -0.14 5.10
C THR A 96 14.34 0.80 3.94
N GLY A 97 13.40 1.70 4.12
CA GLY A 97 12.98 2.68 3.10
C GLY A 97 12.16 2.10 1.96
N GLN A 98 11.69 0.88 2.10
CA GLN A 98 10.95 0.19 1.04
C GLN A 98 9.44 0.36 1.21
N ILE A 99 8.76 0.39 0.06
CA ILE A 99 7.30 0.38 -0.01
C ILE A 99 6.91 -0.89 -0.76
N LEU A 100 6.35 -1.84 -0.03
CA LEU A 100 5.98 -3.14 -0.57
C LEU A 100 4.54 -3.11 -1.09
N GLU A 101 4.38 -3.32 -2.39
CA GLU A 101 3.07 -3.39 -3.03
C GLU A 101 2.37 -4.71 -2.67
N VAL A 102 1.13 -4.61 -2.18
CA VAL A 102 0.27 -5.75 -1.80
C VAL A 102 -1.06 -5.58 -2.54
N ASN A 103 -1.07 -5.84 -3.85
CA ASN A 103 -2.15 -5.38 -4.71
C ASN A 103 -2.55 -6.35 -5.83
N GLY A 104 -2.11 -7.61 -5.80
CA GLY A 104 -2.47 -8.60 -6.81
C GLY A 104 -2.01 -8.25 -8.24
N GLY A 105 -1.04 -7.35 -8.38
CA GLY A 105 -0.56 -6.84 -9.67
C GLY A 105 -1.36 -5.66 -10.21
N GLN A 106 -2.28 -5.11 -9.43
CA GLN A 106 -3.09 -3.94 -9.83
C GLN A 106 -2.23 -2.74 -10.23
N PHE A 107 -1.09 -2.59 -9.59
CA PHE A 107 -0.06 -1.63 -9.93
C PHE A 107 1.31 -2.30 -9.86
N ILE A 108 2.12 -2.08 -10.87
CA ILE A 108 3.51 -2.58 -10.95
C ILE A 108 4.40 -1.35 -11.12
N SER A 109 5.22 -1.11 -10.12
CA SER A 109 6.19 0.00 -10.13
C SER A 109 7.45 -0.34 -10.89
#